data_b0dbef46111105b9a6e3af29e2bcfe0b
#
_entry.id   b0dbef46111105b9a6e3af29e2bcfe0b
#
_cell.length_a   1.000
_cell.length_b   1.000
_cell.length_c   1.000
_cell.angle_alpha   90.00
_cell.angle_beta   90.00
_cell.angle_gamma   90.00
#
_symmetry.space_group_name_H-M   'P 1'
#
loop_
_entity.id
_entity.type
_entity.pdbx_description
1 polymer ?
#
loop_
_entity_poly.entity_id
_entity_poly.type
_entity_poly.pdbx_seq_one_letter_code
_entity_poly.pdbx_strand_id
1 'polypeptide(L)'
;MRTVILSLAAAGLLSACAPMEGSPPATPPTGGPTACKADQYQRLIGTNRSQLPPTPSGETWRVTCMTCPVTMDYNESRLNIVYDEATGVIRQVKCG
;
A
#
# COMPACT_ATOMS: atom_id res chain seq x y z
N MET A 1 -56.02 -24.53 -41.39
CA MET A 1 -55.61 -24.44 -41.04
C MET A 1 -54.62 -24.42 -40.40
N ARG A 2 -54.07 -24.20 -40.23
CA ARG A 2 -53.14 -24.21 -39.76
C ARG A 2 -52.50 -23.55 -38.82
N THR A 3 -52.02 -23.51 -38.35
CA THR A 3 -51.50 -22.89 -37.48
C THR A 3 -50.29 -22.97 -36.98
N VAL A 4 -49.72 -22.61 -36.83
CA VAL A 4 -48.51 -22.55 -36.45
C VAL A 4 -48.03 -22.02 -35.41
N ILE A 5 -47.48 -22.09 -34.86
CA ILE A 5 -46.89 -21.57 -33.89
C ILE A 5 -45.70 -21.45 -33.47
N LEU A 6 -45.26 -21.11 -33.30
CA LEU A 6 -44.15 -20.84 -32.97
C LEU A 6 -43.60 -20.55 -31.88
N SER A 7 -43.10 -20.63 -31.43
CA SER A 7 -42.51 -20.40 -30.42
C SER A 7 -41.42 -19.98 -30.13
N LEU A 8 -41.02 -19.61 -29.92
CA LEU A 8 -39.98 -19.15 -29.57
C LEU A 8 -39.30 -19.03 -28.52
N ALA A 9 -38.74 -19.11 -28.22
CA ALA A 9 -38.00 -19.08 -27.31
C ALA A 9 -37.10 -18.39 -26.82
N ALA A 10 -36.76 -18.00 -26.69
CA ALA A 10 -35.99 -17.29 -26.21
C ALA A 10 -35.10 -17.32 -25.35
N ALA A 11 -34.60 -17.37 -25.08
CA ALA A 11 -33.79 -17.42 -24.31
C ALA A 11 -32.96 -16.80 -23.66
N GLY A 12 -32.59 -16.43 -23.47
CA GLY A 12 -31.91 -15.93 -22.84
C GLY A 12 -30.94 -15.76 -22.10
N LEU A 13 -30.41 -15.76 -21.91
CA LEU A 13 -29.52 -15.55 -21.23
C LEU A 13 -28.73 -15.10 -20.52
N LEU A 14 -28.34 -14.84 -20.21
CA LEU A 14 -27.65 -14.38 -19.48
C LEU A 14 -26.67 -14.14 -18.92
N SER A 15 -26.13 -14.01 -18.80
CA SER A 15 -25.25 -13.74 -18.37
C SER A 15 -24.57 -13.48 -17.45
N ALA A 16 -24.21 -13.37 -17.05
CA ALA A 16 -23.63 -13.20 -16.18
C ALA A 16 -22.62 -12.76 -15.69
N CYS A 17 -22.25 -12.50 -15.79
CA CYS A 17 -21.32 -11.96 -15.46
C CYS A 17 -20.73 -11.71 -14.37
N ALA A 18 -20.18 -11.87 -13.98
CA ALA A 18 -19.62 -11.70 -13.04
C ALA A 18 -18.72 -10.96 -12.67
N PRO A 19 -18.59 -10.55 -12.18
CA PRO A 19 -17.78 -9.70 -11.91
C PRO A 19 -16.77 -9.92 -11.17
N MET A 20 -16.18 -9.87 -11.23
CA MET A 20 -15.24 -10.06 -10.72
C MET A 20 -14.78 -9.28 -9.92
N GLU A 21 -14.77 -9.01 -9.58
CA GLU A 21 -14.36 -8.34 -8.93
C GLU A 21 -13.49 -8.33 -8.29
N GLY A 22 -13.18 -8.11 -8.12
CA GLY A 22 -12.54 -7.96 -7.42
C GLY A 22 -11.41 -8.31 -7.11
N SER A 23 -10.73 -8.00 -7.45
CA SER A 23 -9.64 -8.35 -7.23
C SER A 23 -9.14 -8.07 -6.04
N PRO A 24 -8.58 -8.63 -5.54
CA PRO A 24 -8.09 -8.44 -4.40
C PRO A 24 -7.06 -7.63 -4.35
N PRO A 25 -6.90 -7.06 -3.52
CA PRO A 25 -5.93 -6.23 -3.37
C PRO A 25 -4.76 -6.90 -3.21
N ALA A 26 -3.90 -6.39 -3.56
CA ALA A 26 -2.73 -6.91 -3.48
C ALA A 26 -2.36 -7.15 -2.17
N THR A 27 -1.85 -8.13 -1.89
CA THR A 27 -1.46 -8.31 -0.66
C THR A 27 -0.18 -7.81 -0.46
N PRO A 28 0.13 -7.29 0.47
CA PRO A 28 1.38 -6.76 0.75
C PRO A 28 2.34 -7.78 0.93
N PRO A 29 3.43 -7.51 0.72
CA PRO A 29 4.44 -8.41 0.87
C PRO A 29 4.57 -8.75 2.23
N THR A 30 4.82 -9.83 2.43
CA THR A 30 4.90 -10.16 3.66
C THR A 30 5.94 -9.61 4.40
N GLY A 31 5.89 -9.51 5.39
CA GLY A 31 6.80 -9.12 6.16
C GLY A 31 7.06 -7.82 6.22
N GLY A 32 7.54 -7.27 5.77
CA GLY A 32 7.88 -6.09 5.80
C GLY A 32 7.16 -5.06 6.36
N PRO A 33 6.34 -4.48 5.71
CA PRO A 33 5.76 -3.25 6.09
C PRO A 33 4.98 -3.26 7.34
N THR A 34 4.52 -4.32 7.77
CA THR A 34 3.68 -4.27 8.92
C THR A 34 4.43 -4.37 10.22
N ALA A 35 5.63 -4.91 10.21
CA ALA A 35 6.36 -5.09 11.44
C ALA A 35 6.69 -3.77 12.11
N CYS A 36 6.97 -2.74 11.35
CA CYS A 36 7.27 -1.43 11.89
C CYS A 36 6.15 -0.44 11.60
N LYS A 37 5.03 -0.91 11.10
CA LYS A 37 3.89 -0.07 10.78
C LYS A 37 4.15 0.91 9.64
N ALA A 38 5.09 0.58 8.78
CA ALA A 38 5.38 1.48 7.65
C ALA A 38 4.15 1.71 6.80
N ASP A 39 3.26 0.75 6.71
CA ASP A 39 2.05 0.91 5.93
C ASP A 39 1.15 1.99 6.50
N GLN A 40 1.23 2.26 7.78
CA GLN A 40 0.42 3.28 8.40
C GLN A 40 1.07 4.66 8.30
N TYR A 41 2.34 4.71 7.98
CA TYR A 41 3.07 5.97 7.93
C TYR A 41 3.40 6.43 6.53
N GLN A 42 2.82 5.78 5.50
CA GLN A 42 3.09 6.20 4.13
C GLN A 42 2.61 7.62 3.87
N ARG A 43 1.69 8.11 4.66
CA ARG A 43 1.19 9.45 4.50
C ARG A 43 2.25 10.50 4.78
N LEU A 44 3.33 10.11 5.42
CA LEU A 44 4.40 11.05 5.72
C LEU A 44 5.21 11.39 4.48
N ILE A 45 5.15 10.55 3.45
CA ILE A 45 5.89 10.81 2.23
C ILE A 45 5.32 12.08 1.61
N GLY A 46 6.19 12.98 1.27
CA GLY A 46 5.78 14.26 0.71
C GLY A 46 5.70 15.38 1.73
N THR A 47 5.74 15.05 3.00
CA THR A 47 5.74 16.10 4.01
C THR A 47 7.18 16.41 4.37
N ASN A 48 7.38 17.48 5.08
CA ASN A 48 8.72 17.89 5.46
C ASN A 48 9.10 17.23 6.78
N ARG A 49 10.36 16.83 6.88
CA ARG A 49 10.81 16.19 8.10
C ARG A 49 10.60 17.03 9.34
N SER A 50 10.54 18.33 9.18
CA SER A 50 10.32 19.20 10.32
C SER A 50 8.91 19.08 10.88
N GLN A 51 8.04 18.44 10.14
CA GLN A 51 6.67 18.26 10.58
C GLN A 51 6.43 16.86 11.16
N LEU A 52 7.46 16.09 11.33
CA LEU A 52 7.30 14.77 11.90
C LEU A 52 6.88 14.86 13.36
N PRO A 53 5.94 14.04 13.76
CA PRO A 53 5.59 13.99 15.15
C PRO A 53 6.67 13.27 15.93
N PRO A 54 6.65 13.36 17.22
CA PRO A 54 7.63 12.61 18.00
C PRO A 54 7.40 11.13 17.84
N THR A 55 8.44 10.39 18.00
CA THR A 55 8.35 8.93 17.88
C THR A 55 7.41 8.40 18.94
N PRO A 56 6.42 7.64 18.53
CA PRO A 56 5.49 7.09 19.51
C PRO A 56 6.17 6.12 20.45
N SER A 57 5.63 6.04 21.62
CA SER A 57 6.17 5.14 22.61
C SER A 57 6.10 3.72 22.09
N GLY A 58 7.14 2.99 22.29
CA GLY A 58 7.17 1.60 21.86
C GLY A 58 7.57 1.39 20.42
N GLU A 59 7.79 2.46 19.67
CA GLU A 59 8.23 2.34 18.28
C GLU A 59 9.67 2.79 18.16
N THR A 60 10.34 2.28 17.16
CA THR A 60 11.72 2.65 16.91
C THR A 60 11.77 3.30 15.53
N TRP A 61 12.17 4.54 15.47
CA TRP A 61 12.25 5.29 14.23
C TRP A 61 13.69 5.69 13.94
N ARG A 62 14.06 5.66 12.69
CA ARG A 62 15.34 6.20 12.26
C ARG A 62 15.06 7.19 11.14
N VAL A 63 15.36 8.44 11.36
CA VAL A 63 15.14 9.50 10.39
C VAL A 63 16.49 9.87 9.80
N THR A 64 16.64 9.74 8.50
CA THR A 64 17.91 9.95 7.87
C THR A 64 17.71 10.54 6.48
N CYS A 65 18.73 11.12 5.92
CA CYS A 65 18.63 11.67 4.58
C CYS A 65 18.95 10.60 3.55
N MET A 66 18.56 10.84 2.31
CA MET A 66 18.72 9.85 1.26
C MET A 66 20.16 9.47 0.99
N THR A 67 21.08 10.39 1.17
CA THR A 67 22.48 10.11 0.93
C THR A 67 23.27 9.91 2.20
N CYS A 68 22.61 9.94 3.32
CA CYS A 68 23.30 9.76 4.59
C CYS A 68 23.68 8.32 4.79
N PRO A 69 24.83 8.08 5.35
CA PRO A 69 25.22 6.69 5.61
C PRO A 69 24.36 6.12 6.73
N VAL A 70 24.03 4.89 6.62
CA VAL A 70 23.28 4.22 7.64
C VAL A 70 23.92 2.88 7.90
N THR A 71 23.66 2.34 9.05
CA THR A 71 24.22 1.04 9.38
C THR A 71 23.47 -0.02 8.58
N MET A 72 24.16 -1.10 8.35
CA MET A 72 23.62 -2.16 7.54
C MET A 72 22.81 -3.18 8.33
N ASP A 73 22.67 -2.98 9.60
CA ASP A 73 21.92 -3.91 10.43
C ASP A 73 20.44 -3.78 10.14
N TYR A 74 19.87 -4.78 9.61
CA TYR A 74 18.45 -4.78 9.29
C TYR A 74 17.66 -5.04 10.59
N ASN A 75 16.60 -4.27 10.76
CA ASN A 75 15.72 -4.45 11.90
C ASN A 75 14.29 -4.23 11.43
N GLU A 76 13.56 -5.30 11.23
CA GLU A 76 12.23 -5.18 10.68
C GLU A 76 11.27 -4.39 11.56
N SER A 77 11.60 -4.21 12.81
CA SER A 77 10.75 -3.43 13.70
C SER A 77 11.07 -1.95 13.69
N ARG A 78 12.07 -1.55 12.95
CA ARG A 78 12.47 -0.16 12.93
C ARG A 78 11.88 0.54 11.71
N LEU A 79 11.27 1.68 11.92
CA LEU A 79 10.74 2.49 10.84
C LEU A 79 11.82 3.45 10.36
N ASN A 80 12.16 3.38 9.08
CA ASN A 80 13.12 4.29 8.49
C ASN A 80 12.37 5.35 7.73
N ILE A 81 12.62 6.59 8.06
CA ILE A 81 12.03 7.72 7.39
C ILE A 81 13.15 8.43 6.67
N VAL A 82 13.13 8.40 5.35
CA VAL A 82 14.22 8.91 4.55
C VAL A 82 13.77 10.16 3.83
N TYR A 83 14.51 11.23 3.99
CA TYR A 83 14.13 12.51 3.40
C TYR A 83 15.21 13.01 2.45
N ASP A 84 14.80 13.93 1.58
CA ASP A 84 15.71 14.58 0.67
C ASP A 84 16.42 15.68 1.45
N GLU A 85 17.73 15.62 1.51
CA GLU A 85 18.45 16.59 2.33
C GLU A 85 18.36 17.99 1.78
N ALA A 86 18.15 18.16 0.51
CA ALA A 86 18.08 19.51 -0.04
C ALA A 86 16.77 20.18 0.30
N THR A 87 15.69 19.46 0.41
CA THR A 87 14.39 20.04 0.64
C THR A 87 13.79 19.68 1.98
N GLY A 88 14.26 18.62 2.58
CA GLY A 88 13.68 18.12 3.82
C GLY A 88 12.42 17.30 3.58
N VAL A 89 12.07 17.06 2.32
CA VAL A 89 10.84 16.34 2.02
C VAL A 89 11.06 14.84 2.18
N ILE A 90 10.16 14.19 2.87
CA ILE A 90 10.26 12.76 3.09
C ILE A 90 9.95 12.03 1.80
N ARG A 91 10.83 11.12 1.42
CA ARG A 91 10.69 10.38 0.18
C ARG A 91 10.40 8.92 0.37
N GLN A 92 10.77 8.37 1.48
CA GLN A 92 10.63 6.95 1.71
C GLN A 92 10.28 6.66 3.14
N VAL A 93 9.42 5.69 3.36
CA VAL A 93 9.08 5.23 4.70
C VAL A 93 9.03 3.72 4.60
N LYS A 94 9.93 3.05 5.29
CA LYS A 94 10.01 1.60 5.18
C LYS A 94 10.58 0.98 6.44
N CYS A 95 10.37 -0.29 6.60
CA CYS A 95 10.94 -1.04 7.72
C CYS A 95 12.36 -1.47 7.38
N GLY A 96 13.18 -1.56 8.33
CA GLY A 96 14.54 -2.08 8.09
C GLY A 96 15.64 -1.48 8.97
#